data_af692884843ffdc0ee4458fbd55b8233
#
_entry.id   af692884843ffdc0ee4458fbd55b8233
#
_cell.length_a   1.000
_cell.length_b   1.000
_cell.length_c   1.000
_cell.angle_alpha   90.00
_cell.angle_beta   90.00
_cell.angle_gamma   90.00
#
_symmetry.space_group_name_H-M   'P 1'
#
loop_
_entity.id
_entity.type
_entity.pdbx_description
1 polymer ?
#
loop_
_entity_poly.entity_id
_entity_poly.type
_entity_poly.pdbx_seq_one_letter_code
_entity_poly.pdbx_strand_id
1 'polypeptide(L)'
;MKEFVISEAQVETAILVGLITQTQDERKTKEYLDELEFLAETAGATVVKRFTQKLPAANSVTYVGKGKLEEIKEYIHQEEENEREVGMVIFDDELSAKQIRNIEAELKVKILDRTSLILDIFAMRAQTANAKTQVELAQYKYMLPRLQRLWTHLERQGGGSGAGGGKGSVGFRGPGETQLEMDRRIILNRMSLLKERLAEIDKQKSTQRKNRGRMIRVALVGYTNVGKSTLMNLLSKSEVFAENKLFATLDTTVRKVIIENLPFLLTDTVGFIRKLPTDLVDSFKSTLDEVREADLLIHVVDISHPDFEEQISVVDKTIADLEAGGKPTMIVFNKVDAYTYVEKAEDDLTPKTRENITLEELMKTWMAKLNDNCIFISAREKINMDELKTIIYNKVRELHVQKYPYNDFLYQTYDEE
;
A
#
# COMPACT_ATOMS: atom_id res chain seq x y z
N MET A 1 -28.59 7.52 -37.53
CA MET A 1 -27.80 6.82 -36.49
C MET A 1 -26.73 7.81 -36.04
N LYS A 2 -26.76 8.23 -34.77
CA LYS A 2 -25.66 9.05 -34.22
C LYS A 2 -24.59 8.05 -33.78
N GLU A 3 -23.45 8.08 -34.44
CA GLU A 3 -22.26 7.38 -33.97
C GLU A 3 -21.89 7.93 -32.60
N PHE A 4 -21.96 7.07 -31.57
CA PHE A 4 -21.32 7.36 -30.31
C PHE A 4 -19.83 7.16 -30.53
N VAL A 5 -19.10 8.25 -30.69
CA VAL A 5 -17.65 8.25 -30.58
C VAL A 5 -17.36 7.88 -29.12
N ILE A 6 -16.92 6.64 -28.89
CA ILE A 6 -16.31 6.25 -27.62
C ILE A 6 -15.01 7.06 -27.58
N SER A 7 -14.99 8.13 -26.79
CA SER A 7 -13.77 8.85 -26.45
C SER A 7 -12.80 7.81 -25.92
N GLU A 8 -11.69 7.59 -26.60
CA GLU A 8 -10.54 6.87 -26.06
C GLU A 8 -10.26 7.50 -24.71
N ALA A 9 -10.20 6.69 -23.65
CA ALA A 9 -9.87 7.18 -22.32
C ALA A 9 -8.49 7.85 -22.43
N GLN A 10 -8.46 9.19 -22.39
CA GLN A 10 -7.19 9.93 -22.39
C GLN A 10 -6.41 9.46 -21.16
N VAL A 11 -5.23 8.90 -21.41
CA VAL A 11 -4.30 8.52 -20.35
C VAL A 11 -3.88 9.79 -19.63
N GLU A 12 -4.24 9.93 -18.36
CA GLU A 12 -3.87 11.10 -17.55
C GLU A 12 -2.34 11.16 -17.39
N THR A 13 -1.73 12.28 -17.71
CA THR A 13 -0.30 12.51 -17.55
C THR A 13 0.00 13.09 -16.18
N ALA A 14 1.11 12.67 -15.59
CA ALA A 14 1.50 13.04 -14.23
C ALA A 14 2.93 13.55 -14.15
N ILE A 15 3.16 14.53 -13.29
CA ILE A 15 4.47 14.96 -12.82
C ILE A 15 4.67 14.44 -11.40
N LEU A 16 5.85 13.92 -11.08
CA LEU A 16 6.20 13.49 -9.73
C LEU A 16 7.11 14.50 -9.05
N VAL A 17 6.87 14.72 -7.74
CA VAL A 17 7.66 15.66 -6.93
C VAL A 17 8.12 14.98 -5.65
N GLY A 18 9.44 14.99 -5.40
CA GLY A 18 10.07 14.43 -4.21
C GLY A 18 11.04 15.40 -3.55
N LEU A 19 11.29 15.21 -2.24
CA LEU A 19 12.27 15.98 -1.48
C LEU A 19 13.50 15.13 -1.14
N ILE A 20 14.66 15.76 -1.25
CA ILE A 20 15.92 15.26 -0.72
C ILE A 20 16.15 15.95 0.62
N THR A 21 16.22 15.16 1.71
CA THR A 21 16.36 15.66 3.07
C THR A 21 17.62 15.08 3.74
N GLN A 22 17.88 15.45 4.99
CA GLN A 22 19.00 14.86 5.75
C GLN A 22 18.80 13.34 6.01
N THR A 23 17.56 12.87 6.09
CA THR A 23 17.22 11.46 6.32
C THR A 23 16.93 10.69 5.05
N GLN A 24 16.78 11.37 3.93
CA GLN A 24 16.43 10.84 2.61
C GLN A 24 17.36 11.44 1.56
N ASP A 25 18.45 10.74 1.27
CA ASP A 25 19.44 11.15 0.27
C ASP A 25 18.92 11.06 -1.18
N GLU A 26 19.73 11.43 -2.15
CA GLU A 26 19.36 11.41 -3.58
C GLU A 26 19.02 10.00 -4.07
N ARG A 27 19.76 8.98 -3.61
CA ARG A 27 19.54 7.60 -3.99
C ARG A 27 18.17 7.13 -3.49
N LYS A 28 17.91 7.30 -2.20
CA LYS A 28 16.60 6.96 -1.60
C LYS A 28 15.44 7.75 -2.22
N THR A 29 15.66 9.04 -2.53
CA THR A 29 14.64 9.85 -3.20
C THR A 29 14.32 9.30 -4.58
N LYS A 30 15.32 8.85 -5.33
CA LYS A 30 15.12 8.23 -6.65
C LYS A 30 14.30 6.95 -6.51
N GLU A 31 14.67 6.04 -5.62
CA GLU A 31 13.96 4.79 -5.35
C GLU A 31 12.51 5.05 -4.91
N TYR A 32 12.29 6.08 -4.11
CA TYR A 32 10.95 6.48 -3.68
C TYR A 32 10.10 7.05 -4.81
N LEU A 33 10.71 7.78 -5.74
CA LEU A 33 10.03 8.25 -6.94
C LEU A 33 9.78 7.11 -7.95
N ASP A 34 10.67 6.11 -8.03
CA ASP A 34 10.43 4.90 -8.83
C ASP A 34 9.20 4.13 -8.30
N GLU A 35 9.05 4.02 -6.98
CA GLU A 35 7.86 3.43 -6.36
C GLU A 35 6.60 4.28 -6.61
N LEU A 36 6.71 5.62 -6.51
CA LEU A 36 5.60 6.53 -6.76
C LEU A 36 5.15 6.48 -8.23
N GLU A 37 6.09 6.37 -9.17
CA GLU A 37 5.79 6.19 -10.60
C GLU A 37 5.02 4.89 -10.82
N PHE A 38 5.45 3.79 -10.22
CA PHE A 38 4.73 2.53 -10.32
C PHE A 38 3.33 2.58 -9.69
N LEU A 39 3.13 3.38 -8.63
CA LEU A 39 1.79 3.69 -8.10
C LEU A 39 0.95 4.48 -9.13
N ALA A 40 1.52 5.52 -9.73
CA ALA A 40 0.83 6.32 -10.74
C ALA A 40 0.42 5.50 -11.96
N GLU A 41 1.33 4.65 -12.48
CA GLU A 41 1.03 3.71 -13.57
C GLU A 41 -0.06 2.69 -13.19
N THR A 42 -0.04 2.20 -11.93
CA THR A 42 -1.09 1.31 -11.41
C THR A 42 -2.45 2.01 -11.37
N ALA A 43 -2.47 3.33 -11.14
CA ALA A 43 -3.66 4.18 -11.21
C ALA A 43 -4.07 4.53 -12.65
N GLY A 44 -3.26 4.17 -13.65
CA GLY A 44 -3.53 4.45 -15.07
C GLY A 44 -2.96 5.77 -15.57
N ALA A 45 -2.12 6.45 -14.79
CA ALA A 45 -1.43 7.67 -15.20
C ALA A 45 -0.07 7.37 -15.85
N THR A 46 0.37 8.21 -16.79
CA THR A 46 1.72 8.14 -17.37
C THR A 46 2.58 9.26 -16.80
N VAL A 47 3.73 8.93 -16.24
CA VAL A 47 4.66 9.91 -15.68
C VAL A 47 5.52 10.51 -16.78
N VAL A 48 5.46 11.83 -16.94
CA VAL A 48 6.20 12.58 -17.97
C VAL A 48 7.45 13.24 -17.44
N LYS A 49 7.49 13.60 -16.15
CA LYS A 49 8.63 14.30 -15.54
C LYS A 49 8.71 14.06 -14.05
N ARG A 50 9.93 14.06 -13.51
CA ARG A 50 10.20 14.02 -12.08
C ARG A 50 10.95 15.28 -11.67
N PHE A 51 10.53 15.89 -10.56
CA PHE A 51 11.21 17.02 -9.94
C PHE A 51 11.66 16.65 -8.54
N THR A 52 12.87 17.04 -8.21
CA THR A 52 13.43 16.89 -6.86
C THR A 52 13.94 18.22 -6.35
N GLN A 53 13.91 18.41 -5.05
CA GLN A 53 14.51 19.56 -4.40
C GLN A 53 15.18 19.13 -3.09
N LYS A 54 16.39 19.68 -2.84
CA LYS A 54 17.10 19.47 -1.59
C LYS A 54 16.67 20.54 -0.58
N LEU A 55 16.00 20.11 0.49
CA LEU A 55 15.55 20.95 1.58
C LEU A 55 15.78 20.24 2.91
N PRO A 56 16.07 20.96 4.01
CA PRO A 56 16.18 20.35 5.34
C PRO A 56 14.84 19.78 5.83
N ALA A 57 13.72 20.40 5.43
CA ALA A 57 12.36 19.95 5.70
C ALA A 57 11.40 20.49 4.63
N ALA A 58 10.24 19.85 4.49
CA ALA A 58 9.19 20.30 3.58
C ALA A 58 8.70 21.71 3.94
N ASN A 59 8.50 22.56 2.92
CA ASN A 59 7.95 23.89 3.11
C ASN A 59 6.52 23.81 3.62
N SER A 60 6.19 24.51 4.72
CA SER A 60 4.87 24.48 5.35
C SER A 60 3.76 25.11 4.51
N VAL A 61 4.10 25.86 3.42
CA VAL A 61 3.14 26.56 2.56
C VAL A 61 2.91 25.81 1.25
N THR A 62 3.97 25.31 0.62
CA THR A 62 3.96 24.78 -0.76
C THR A 62 4.72 23.47 -0.91
N TYR A 63 5.14 22.81 0.19
CA TYR A 63 5.94 21.60 0.22
C TYR A 63 7.35 21.78 -0.36
N VAL A 64 7.47 22.31 -1.56
CA VAL A 64 8.73 22.73 -2.20
C VAL A 64 8.95 24.24 -2.06
N GLY A 65 10.14 24.72 -2.33
CA GLY A 65 10.43 26.16 -2.37
C GLY A 65 9.77 26.86 -3.56
N LYS A 66 9.59 28.17 -3.47
CA LYS A 66 8.93 28.97 -4.52
C LYS A 66 9.58 28.81 -5.90
N GLY A 67 10.93 28.85 -5.97
CA GLY A 67 11.63 28.68 -7.25
C GLY A 67 11.40 27.33 -7.90
N LYS A 68 11.30 26.24 -7.10
CA LYS A 68 10.97 24.91 -7.65
C LYS A 68 9.52 24.84 -8.11
N LEU A 69 8.60 25.51 -7.41
CA LEU A 69 7.21 25.57 -7.81
C LEU A 69 7.05 26.33 -9.13
N GLU A 70 7.81 27.41 -9.32
CA GLU A 70 7.83 28.16 -10.60
C GLU A 70 8.41 27.30 -11.74
N GLU A 71 9.49 26.56 -11.49
CA GLU A 71 10.06 25.61 -12.47
C GLU A 71 9.05 24.57 -12.92
N ILE A 72 8.25 24.01 -11.98
CA ILE A 72 7.17 23.07 -12.31
C ILE A 72 6.09 23.75 -13.17
N LYS A 73 5.71 24.96 -12.80
CA LYS A 73 4.72 25.78 -13.53
C LYS A 73 5.16 26.09 -14.96
N GLU A 74 6.42 26.52 -15.12
CA GLU A 74 7.01 26.77 -16.44
C GLU A 74 7.01 25.49 -17.31
N TYR A 75 7.36 24.35 -16.71
CA TYR A 75 7.31 23.07 -17.43
C TYR A 75 5.89 22.71 -17.88
N ILE A 76 4.88 22.91 -17.02
CA ILE A 76 3.48 22.66 -17.38
C ILE A 76 3.07 23.54 -18.56
N HIS A 77 3.41 24.85 -18.55
CA HIS A 77 3.13 25.77 -19.66
C HIS A 77 3.84 25.37 -20.96
N GLN A 78 5.08 24.91 -20.87
CA GLN A 78 5.82 24.43 -22.05
C GLN A 78 5.19 23.19 -22.67
N GLU A 79 4.67 22.27 -21.86
CA GLU A 79 3.96 21.09 -22.37
C GLU A 79 2.62 21.47 -22.98
N GLU A 80 1.87 22.42 -22.38
CA GLU A 80 0.63 22.95 -22.94
C GLU A 80 0.87 23.62 -24.31
N GLU A 81 1.95 24.38 -24.47
CA GLU A 81 2.34 24.98 -25.76
C GLU A 81 2.68 23.90 -26.82
N ASN A 82 3.15 22.72 -26.39
CA ASN A 82 3.44 21.58 -27.24
C ASN A 82 2.22 20.67 -27.48
N GLU A 83 1.01 21.12 -27.16
CA GLU A 83 -0.25 20.37 -27.24
C GLU A 83 -0.26 19.08 -26.38
N ARG A 84 0.53 19.07 -25.30
CA ARG A 84 0.59 17.99 -24.31
C ARG A 84 0.02 18.49 -22.99
N GLU A 85 -1.11 17.94 -22.61
CA GLU A 85 -1.76 18.32 -21.35
C GLU A 85 -1.12 17.55 -20.17
N VAL A 86 -0.71 18.28 -19.14
CA VAL A 86 -0.32 17.70 -17.85
C VAL A 86 -1.54 17.66 -16.94
N GLY A 87 -2.09 16.48 -16.72
CA GLY A 87 -3.34 16.31 -15.97
C GLY A 87 -3.17 16.49 -14.45
N MET A 88 -2.02 16.09 -13.88
CA MET A 88 -1.83 16.15 -12.44
C MET A 88 -0.37 16.25 -12.00
N VAL A 89 -0.17 16.71 -10.75
CA VAL A 89 1.12 16.67 -10.05
C VAL A 89 0.98 15.85 -8.78
N ILE A 90 1.85 14.86 -8.58
CA ILE A 90 1.81 13.91 -7.47
C ILE A 90 3.04 14.11 -6.58
N PHE A 91 2.81 14.27 -5.29
CA PHE A 91 3.84 14.46 -4.28
C PHE A 91 4.09 13.17 -3.48
N ASP A 92 5.37 12.84 -3.21
CA ASP A 92 5.74 11.59 -2.51
C ASP A 92 5.41 11.56 -1.01
N ASP A 93 5.01 12.67 -0.43
CA ASP A 93 4.60 12.78 0.96
C ASP A 93 3.13 13.20 1.09
N GLU A 94 2.56 13.04 2.28
CA GLU A 94 1.25 13.55 2.59
C GLU A 94 1.27 15.07 2.69
N LEU A 95 0.35 15.72 1.97
CA LEU A 95 0.20 17.17 1.94
C LEU A 95 -0.89 17.64 2.92
N SER A 96 -0.63 18.74 3.60
CA SER A 96 -1.69 19.43 4.35
C SER A 96 -2.68 20.11 3.41
N ALA A 97 -3.92 20.31 3.86
CA ALA A 97 -4.95 21.02 3.09
C ALA A 97 -4.50 22.43 2.62
N LYS A 98 -3.65 23.10 3.42
CA LYS A 98 -3.09 24.41 3.06
C LYS A 98 -2.10 24.29 1.91
N GLN A 99 -1.23 23.28 1.93
CA GLN A 99 -0.27 23.05 0.86
C GLN A 99 -0.98 22.70 -0.45
N ILE A 100 -1.92 21.74 -0.43
CA ILE A 100 -2.69 21.36 -1.62
C ILE A 100 -3.31 22.60 -2.27
N ARG A 101 -4.06 23.39 -1.51
CA ARG A 101 -4.73 24.59 -2.02
C ARG A 101 -3.77 25.62 -2.61
N ASN A 102 -2.63 25.88 -1.93
CA ASN A 102 -1.68 26.86 -2.40
C ASN A 102 -0.97 26.40 -3.69
N ILE A 103 -0.63 25.11 -3.76
CA ILE A 103 -0.01 24.51 -4.94
C ILE A 103 -1.01 24.49 -6.11
N GLU A 104 -2.26 24.08 -5.86
CA GLU A 104 -3.33 24.03 -6.86
C GLU A 104 -3.65 25.44 -7.43
N ALA A 105 -3.66 26.46 -6.57
CA ALA A 105 -3.86 27.84 -6.99
C ALA A 105 -2.74 28.37 -7.92
N GLU A 106 -1.49 27.92 -7.70
CA GLU A 106 -0.34 28.31 -8.51
C GLU A 106 -0.21 27.50 -9.81
N LEU A 107 -0.37 26.18 -9.72
CA LEU A 107 -0.14 25.28 -10.87
C LEU A 107 -1.38 25.09 -11.73
N LYS A 108 -2.59 25.30 -11.19
CA LYS A 108 -3.89 25.14 -11.84
C LYS A 108 -4.16 23.77 -12.47
N VAL A 109 -3.49 22.75 -11.94
CA VAL A 109 -3.68 21.33 -12.29
C VAL A 109 -4.07 20.55 -11.05
N LYS A 110 -4.60 19.34 -11.21
CA LYS A 110 -4.97 18.45 -10.11
C LYS A 110 -3.74 18.11 -9.28
N ILE A 111 -3.83 18.30 -7.96
CA ILE A 111 -2.75 17.97 -7.02
C ILE A 111 -3.14 16.72 -6.24
N LEU A 112 -2.30 15.74 -6.29
CA LEU A 112 -2.41 14.52 -5.48
C LEU A 112 -1.20 14.41 -4.55
N ASP A 113 -1.43 13.84 -3.39
CA ASP A 113 -0.36 13.34 -2.54
C ASP A 113 -0.34 11.81 -2.56
N ARG A 114 0.70 11.22 -1.99
CA ARG A 114 0.86 9.77 -1.94
C ARG A 114 -0.35 9.06 -1.34
N THR A 115 -0.95 9.62 -0.29
CA THR A 115 -2.11 9.05 0.40
C THR A 115 -3.35 9.04 -0.50
N SER A 116 -3.65 10.15 -1.19
CA SER A 116 -4.79 10.22 -2.11
C SER A 116 -4.62 9.27 -3.30
N LEU A 117 -3.41 9.15 -3.84
CA LEU A 117 -3.12 8.20 -4.93
C LEU A 117 -3.35 6.74 -4.50
N ILE A 118 -2.88 6.35 -3.30
CA ILE A 118 -3.12 5.01 -2.76
C ILE A 118 -4.63 4.76 -2.56
N LEU A 119 -5.37 5.74 -2.06
CA LEU A 119 -6.83 5.65 -1.89
C LEU A 119 -7.55 5.49 -3.24
N ASP A 120 -7.11 6.18 -4.28
CA ASP A 120 -7.68 6.05 -5.63
C ASP A 120 -7.41 4.65 -6.21
N ILE A 121 -6.21 4.11 -6.03
CA ILE A 121 -5.90 2.73 -6.43
C ILE A 121 -6.78 1.74 -5.68
N PHE A 122 -6.97 1.93 -4.37
CA PHE A 122 -7.85 1.06 -3.58
C PHE A 122 -9.30 1.16 -4.02
N ALA A 123 -9.80 2.34 -4.36
CA ALA A 123 -11.16 2.52 -4.88
C ALA A 123 -11.38 1.77 -6.20
N MET A 124 -10.38 1.78 -7.08
CA MET A 124 -10.43 1.04 -8.35
C MET A 124 -10.36 -0.49 -8.15
N ARG A 125 -9.62 -0.96 -7.13
CA ARG A 125 -9.39 -2.39 -6.88
C ARG A 125 -10.43 -3.04 -5.97
N ALA A 126 -11.19 -2.27 -5.20
CA ALA A 126 -12.22 -2.78 -4.30
C ALA A 126 -13.37 -3.43 -5.09
N GLN A 127 -13.50 -4.75 -5.00
CA GLN A 127 -14.55 -5.50 -5.67
C GLN A 127 -15.68 -5.88 -4.71
N THR A 128 -15.35 -6.31 -3.51
CA THR A 128 -16.35 -6.73 -2.51
C THR A 128 -17.04 -5.53 -1.87
N ALA A 129 -18.26 -5.74 -1.38
CA ALA A 129 -19.01 -4.72 -0.63
C ALA A 129 -18.24 -4.28 0.64
N ASN A 130 -17.49 -5.21 1.26
CA ASN A 130 -16.65 -4.91 2.41
C ASN A 130 -15.50 -3.96 2.05
N ALA A 131 -14.69 -4.31 1.03
CA ALA A 131 -13.58 -3.48 0.58
C ALA A 131 -14.06 -2.09 0.14
N LYS A 132 -15.14 -2.01 -0.63
CA LYS A 132 -15.75 -0.73 -1.04
C LYS A 132 -16.13 0.13 0.16
N THR A 133 -16.77 -0.47 1.19
CA THR A 133 -17.15 0.25 2.42
C THR A 133 -15.93 0.74 3.20
N GLN A 134 -14.87 -0.08 3.28
CA GLN A 134 -13.61 0.29 3.93
C GLN A 134 -12.91 1.44 3.21
N VAL A 135 -12.79 1.35 1.89
CA VAL A 135 -12.17 2.41 1.07
C VAL A 135 -12.95 3.70 1.18
N GLU A 136 -14.29 3.65 1.05
CA GLU A 136 -15.16 4.82 1.19
C GLU A 136 -14.97 5.50 2.57
N LEU A 137 -14.92 4.70 3.64
CA LEU A 137 -14.67 5.23 4.98
C LEU A 137 -13.28 5.88 5.09
N ALA A 138 -12.25 5.27 4.49
CA ALA A 138 -10.90 5.81 4.49
C ALA A 138 -10.82 7.13 3.70
N GLN A 139 -11.49 7.22 2.55
CA GLN A 139 -11.58 8.45 1.75
C GLN A 139 -12.24 9.58 2.57
N TYR A 140 -13.35 9.31 3.27
CA TYR A 140 -13.98 10.32 4.13
C TYR A 140 -13.09 10.74 5.30
N LYS A 141 -12.37 9.81 5.94
CA LYS A 141 -11.41 10.14 7.01
C LYS A 141 -10.29 11.05 6.49
N TYR A 142 -9.76 10.75 5.30
CA TYR A 142 -8.72 11.56 4.65
C TYR A 142 -9.23 12.96 4.25
N MET A 143 -10.45 13.05 3.73
CA MET A 143 -11.04 14.30 3.27
C MET A 143 -11.51 15.20 4.40
N LEU A 144 -12.08 14.65 5.49
CA LEU A 144 -12.72 15.41 6.55
C LEU A 144 -11.83 16.49 7.18
N PRO A 145 -10.56 16.23 7.60
CA PRO A 145 -9.68 17.26 8.14
C PRO A 145 -9.32 18.35 7.11
N ARG A 146 -9.31 18.00 5.83
CA ARG A 146 -9.02 18.91 4.72
C ARG A 146 -10.17 19.85 4.46
N LEU A 147 -11.38 19.36 4.48
CA LEU A 147 -12.61 20.17 4.36
C LEU A 147 -12.82 21.09 5.56
N GLN A 148 -12.61 20.63 6.79
CA GLN A 148 -12.74 21.44 7.99
C GLN A 148 -11.86 22.70 7.97
N ARG A 149 -10.64 22.60 7.47
CA ARG A 149 -9.73 23.74 7.33
C ARG A 149 -10.15 24.70 6.22
N LEU A 150 -10.82 24.21 5.16
CA LEU A 150 -11.44 25.06 4.14
C LEU A 150 -12.61 25.84 4.75
N TRP A 151 -13.44 25.21 5.55
CA TRP A 151 -14.59 25.83 6.22
C TRP A 151 -14.16 26.95 7.17
N THR A 152 -13.21 26.72 8.06
CA THR A 152 -12.69 27.75 8.98
C THR A 152 -12.03 28.94 8.27
N HIS A 153 -11.50 28.75 7.08
CA HIS A 153 -10.92 29.82 6.27
C HIS A 153 -12.00 30.68 5.60
N LEU A 154 -13.05 30.05 5.08
CA LEU A 154 -14.19 30.76 4.50
C LEU A 154 -14.95 31.57 5.55
N GLU A 155 -15.11 31.05 6.77
CA GLU A 155 -15.67 31.77 7.92
C GLU A 155 -14.85 33.04 8.25
N ARG A 156 -13.52 32.96 8.21
CA ARG A 156 -12.63 34.10 8.45
C ARG A 156 -12.65 35.15 7.33
N GLN A 157 -12.86 34.75 6.10
CA GLN A 157 -12.98 35.66 4.96
C GLN A 157 -14.35 36.32 4.89
N GLY A 158 -15.44 35.63 5.34
CA GLY A 158 -16.78 36.17 5.38
C GLY A 158 -17.02 37.15 6.55
N GLY A 159 -16.16 37.12 7.58
CA GLY A 159 -16.24 38.00 8.76
C GLY A 159 -15.51 39.36 8.64
N GLY A 160 -14.83 39.61 7.52
CA GLY A 160 -13.90 40.74 7.37
C GLY A 160 -14.46 42.03 6.71
N SER A 161 -15.77 42.17 6.51
CA SER A 161 -16.33 43.33 5.81
C SER A 161 -17.43 44.00 6.61
N GLY A 162 -17.03 44.85 7.56
CA GLY A 162 -18.03 45.62 8.32
C GLY A 162 -17.48 46.48 9.43
N ALA A 163 -16.53 47.39 9.13
CA ALA A 163 -16.26 48.54 9.98
C ALA A 163 -17.35 49.61 9.71
N GLY A 164 -18.45 49.57 10.46
CA GLY A 164 -19.51 50.56 10.39
C GLY A 164 -20.45 50.36 11.58
N GLY A 165 -20.34 51.26 12.60
CA GLY A 165 -21.09 51.20 13.81
C GLY A 165 -22.61 51.25 13.61
N GLY A 166 -23.31 50.36 14.30
CA GLY A 166 -24.77 50.35 14.43
C GLY A 166 -25.19 49.31 15.44
N LYS A 167 -25.75 49.78 16.58
CA LYS A 167 -26.38 48.96 17.62
C LYS A 167 -27.47 48.06 17.01
N GLY A 168 -27.36 46.76 17.25
CA GLY A 168 -28.48 45.81 17.05
C GLY A 168 -28.36 45.00 15.77
N SER A 169 -27.40 44.10 15.67
CA SER A 169 -27.40 43.04 14.65
C SER A 169 -27.48 41.68 15.34
N VAL A 170 -28.66 41.10 15.33
CA VAL A 170 -28.89 39.67 15.46
C VAL A 170 -28.04 39.02 14.36
N GLY A 171 -27.12 38.14 14.78
CA GLY A 171 -26.11 37.55 13.91
C GLY A 171 -26.69 37.02 12.61
N PHE A 172 -26.33 37.68 11.52
CA PHE A 172 -26.50 37.17 10.17
C PHE A 172 -25.47 36.03 9.99
N ARG A 173 -25.88 34.80 10.28
CA ARG A 173 -25.25 33.61 9.75
C ARG A 173 -25.49 33.63 8.25
N GLY A 174 -24.45 33.87 7.47
CA GLY A 174 -24.56 33.88 6.01
C GLY A 174 -25.00 32.51 5.48
N PRO A 175 -25.72 32.44 4.36
CA PRO A 175 -26.18 31.17 3.74
C PRO A 175 -25.06 30.19 3.46
N GLY A 176 -23.79 30.62 3.36
CA GLY A 176 -22.63 29.75 3.19
C GLY A 176 -22.20 28.98 4.45
N GLU A 177 -22.39 29.56 5.67
CA GLU A 177 -22.06 28.91 6.93
C GLU A 177 -22.97 27.70 7.18
N THR A 178 -24.25 27.83 6.92
CA THR A 178 -25.23 26.73 7.09
C THR A 178 -25.01 25.60 6.11
N GLN A 179 -24.54 25.87 4.90
CA GLN A 179 -24.29 24.86 3.88
C GLN A 179 -23.06 24.03 4.23
N LEU A 180 -21.97 24.66 4.67
CA LEU A 180 -20.73 23.99 5.09
C LEU A 180 -20.95 23.12 6.33
N GLU A 181 -21.74 23.60 7.30
CA GLU A 181 -22.09 22.84 8.50
C GLU A 181 -22.99 21.64 8.15
N MET A 182 -23.87 21.81 7.17
CA MET A 182 -24.69 20.72 6.63
C MET A 182 -23.84 19.66 5.91
N ASP A 183 -22.90 20.07 5.07
CA ASP A 183 -22.01 19.17 4.34
C ASP A 183 -21.14 18.35 5.32
N ARG A 184 -20.60 19.01 6.35
CA ARG A 184 -19.88 18.33 7.43
C ARG A 184 -20.74 17.27 8.12
N ARG A 185 -21.99 17.62 8.45
CA ARG A 185 -22.92 16.70 9.11
C ARG A 185 -23.28 15.51 8.22
N ILE A 186 -23.44 15.74 6.91
CA ILE A 186 -23.68 14.68 5.94
C ILE A 186 -22.50 13.69 5.93
N ILE A 187 -21.26 14.20 5.86
CA ILE A 187 -20.05 13.36 5.87
C ILE A 187 -19.94 12.58 7.18
N LEU A 188 -20.12 13.21 8.33
CA LEU A 188 -20.06 12.53 9.62
C LEU A 188 -21.14 11.46 9.76
N ASN A 189 -22.38 11.73 9.33
CA ASN A 189 -23.46 10.75 9.31
C ASN A 189 -23.11 9.58 8.38
N ARG A 190 -22.54 9.86 7.20
CA ARG A 190 -22.11 8.82 6.27
C ARG A 190 -21.01 7.93 6.88
N MET A 191 -20.02 8.54 7.52
CA MET A 191 -18.96 7.82 8.24
C MET A 191 -19.51 6.94 9.36
N SER A 192 -20.51 7.41 10.13
CA SER A 192 -21.16 6.60 11.17
C SER A 192 -21.88 5.39 10.58
N LEU A 193 -22.63 5.59 9.51
CA LEU A 193 -23.32 4.51 8.81
C LEU A 193 -22.35 3.46 8.25
N LEU A 194 -21.22 3.91 7.67
CA LEU A 194 -20.19 3.01 7.15
C LEU A 194 -19.52 2.20 8.27
N LYS A 195 -19.26 2.82 9.43
CA LYS A 195 -18.73 2.12 10.62
C LYS A 195 -19.69 1.06 11.15
N GLU A 196 -20.99 1.36 11.24
CA GLU A 196 -22.03 0.40 11.64
C GLU A 196 -22.06 -0.77 10.67
N ARG A 197 -22.04 -0.49 9.36
CA ARG A 197 -22.04 -1.54 8.33
C ARG A 197 -20.81 -2.43 8.41
N LEU A 198 -19.62 -1.87 8.65
CA LEU A 198 -18.39 -2.63 8.86
C LEU A 198 -18.49 -3.51 10.11
N ALA A 199 -19.04 -3.00 11.21
CA ALA A 199 -19.23 -3.77 12.44
C ALA A 199 -20.19 -4.98 12.23
N GLU A 200 -21.22 -4.83 11.41
CA GLU A 200 -22.10 -5.94 11.01
C GLU A 200 -21.36 -7.00 10.17
N ILE A 201 -20.59 -6.54 9.18
CA ILE A 201 -19.78 -7.44 8.34
C ILE A 201 -18.77 -8.21 9.21
N ASP A 202 -18.13 -7.55 10.17
CA ASP A 202 -17.15 -8.19 11.06
C ASP A 202 -17.80 -9.25 11.96
N LYS A 203 -19.02 -9.03 12.44
CA LYS A 203 -19.80 -10.05 13.16
C LYS A 203 -20.09 -11.27 12.28
N GLN A 204 -20.49 -11.04 11.03
CA GLN A 204 -20.75 -12.12 10.07
C GLN A 204 -19.48 -12.91 9.76
N LYS A 205 -18.35 -12.20 9.50
CA LYS A 205 -17.05 -12.83 9.28
C LYS A 205 -16.59 -13.63 10.51
N SER A 206 -16.75 -13.10 11.72
CA SER A 206 -16.42 -13.81 12.96
C SER A 206 -17.19 -15.14 13.09
N THR A 207 -18.48 -15.14 12.74
CA THR A 207 -19.29 -16.34 12.76
C THR A 207 -18.85 -17.36 11.69
N GLN A 208 -18.56 -16.89 10.47
CA GLN A 208 -18.03 -17.74 9.39
C GLN A 208 -16.66 -18.32 9.75
N ARG A 209 -15.80 -17.53 10.40
CA ARG A 209 -14.47 -17.99 10.87
C ARG A 209 -14.55 -19.10 11.89
N LYS A 210 -15.50 -19.05 12.82
CA LYS A 210 -15.75 -20.13 13.80
C LYS A 210 -16.11 -21.44 13.12
N ASN A 211 -16.78 -21.37 11.97
CA ASN A 211 -17.22 -22.55 11.22
C ASN A 211 -16.15 -23.13 10.26
N ARG A 212 -14.97 -22.48 10.12
CA ARG A 212 -13.88 -22.95 9.22
C ARG A 212 -13.12 -24.18 9.73
N GLY A 213 -13.54 -24.78 10.82
CA GLY A 213 -12.97 -26.02 11.36
C GLY A 213 -11.65 -25.82 12.12
N ARG A 214 -11.06 -26.96 12.52
CA ARG A 214 -9.82 -27.01 13.30
C ARG A 214 -8.57 -27.10 12.39
N MET A 215 -8.38 -26.11 11.52
CA MET A 215 -7.24 -26.04 10.60
C MET A 215 -6.27 -24.93 11.03
N ILE A 216 -4.97 -25.14 10.79
CA ILE A 216 -3.95 -24.12 10.96
C ILE A 216 -4.16 -23.03 9.91
N ARG A 217 -3.99 -21.78 10.31
CA ARG A 217 -4.13 -20.59 9.45
C ARG A 217 -2.76 -20.03 9.15
N VAL A 218 -2.43 -19.94 7.88
CA VAL A 218 -1.18 -19.40 7.36
C VAL A 218 -1.48 -18.14 6.56
N ALA A 219 -0.84 -17.02 6.87
CA ALA A 219 -1.02 -15.80 6.12
C ALA A 219 0.26 -15.43 5.37
N LEU A 220 0.13 -15.12 4.08
CA LEU A 220 1.19 -14.52 3.27
C LEU A 220 1.23 -13.03 3.55
N VAL A 221 2.34 -12.53 4.07
CA VAL A 221 2.60 -11.12 4.31
C VAL A 221 3.82 -10.67 3.53
N GLY A 222 3.95 -9.39 3.27
CA GLY A 222 5.10 -8.86 2.55
C GLY A 222 4.76 -7.59 1.78
N TYR A 223 5.79 -6.97 1.26
CA TYR A 223 5.65 -5.73 0.49
C TYR A 223 4.79 -5.93 -0.76
N THR A 224 4.36 -4.85 -1.39
CA THR A 224 3.63 -4.93 -2.68
C THR A 224 4.53 -5.53 -3.76
N ASN A 225 3.95 -6.30 -4.68
CA ASN A 225 4.63 -6.87 -5.85
C ASN A 225 5.79 -7.85 -5.55
N VAL A 226 5.91 -8.41 -4.35
CA VAL A 226 6.93 -9.42 -4.02
C VAL A 226 6.57 -10.84 -4.50
N GLY A 227 5.36 -11.03 -5.04
CA GLY A 227 4.90 -12.31 -5.58
C GLY A 227 4.04 -13.15 -4.63
N LYS A 228 3.36 -12.56 -3.63
CA LYS A 228 2.45 -13.26 -2.70
C LYS A 228 1.35 -14.03 -3.42
N SER A 229 0.60 -13.37 -4.29
CA SER A 229 -0.51 -13.97 -5.04
C SER A 229 -0.04 -15.05 -6.02
N THR A 230 1.14 -14.87 -6.63
CA THR A 230 1.78 -15.89 -7.46
C THR A 230 2.12 -17.13 -6.64
N LEU A 231 2.71 -16.93 -5.45
CA LEU A 231 3.04 -18.01 -4.53
C LEU A 231 1.78 -18.75 -4.05
N MET A 232 0.73 -18.00 -3.73
CA MET A 232 -0.56 -18.59 -3.36
C MET A 232 -1.12 -19.48 -4.46
N ASN A 233 -1.08 -19.05 -5.72
CA ASN A 233 -1.54 -19.82 -6.87
C ASN A 233 -0.77 -21.14 -7.03
N LEU A 234 0.56 -21.08 -6.88
CA LEU A 234 1.41 -22.27 -6.98
C LEU A 234 1.15 -23.28 -5.85
N LEU A 235 0.92 -22.80 -4.64
CA LEU A 235 0.66 -23.66 -3.47
C LEU A 235 -0.77 -24.23 -3.48
N SER A 236 -1.75 -23.47 -3.97
CA SER A 236 -3.17 -23.88 -3.96
C SER A 236 -3.61 -24.64 -5.21
N LYS A 237 -2.74 -24.87 -6.19
CA LYS A 237 -3.04 -25.50 -7.50
C LYS A 237 -4.26 -24.84 -8.21
N SER A 238 -4.46 -23.55 -8.01
CA SER A 238 -5.63 -22.82 -8.53
C SER A 238 -5.19 -21.50 -9.17
N GLU A 239 -5.90 -21.08 -10.21
CA GLU A 239 -5.64 -19.84 -10.90
C GLU A 239 -6.31 -18.66 -10.18
N VAL A 240 -5.53 -17.83 -9.49
CA VAL A 240 -5.91 -16.47 -9.12
C VAL A 240 -5.19 -15.51 -10.04
N PHE A 241 -5.89 -14.48 -10.44
CA PHE A 241 -5.34 -13.43 -11.28
C PHE A 241 -4.18 -12.73 -10.55
N ALA A 242 -2.96 -13.02 -10.95
CA ALA A 242 -1.75 -12.38 -10.42
C ALA A 242 -1.28 -11.35 -11.47
N GLU A 243 -1.54 -10.08 -11.22
CA GLU A 243 -1.02 -8.98 -12.03
C GLU A 243 0.30 -8.45 -11.48
N ASN A 244 1.19 -8.01 -12.37
CA ASN A 244 2.38 -7.25 -11.99
C ASN A 244 2.01 -5.78 -11.75
N LYS A 245 1.16 -5.54 -10.75
CA LYS A 245 0.68 -4.22 -10.34
C LYS A 245 0.65 -4.13 -8.82
N LEU A 246 0.83 -2.93 -8.30
CA LEU A 246 0.72 -2.69 -6.86
C LEU A 246 -0.72 -2.93 -6.40
N PHE A 247 -0.87 -3.49 -5.21
CA PHE A 247 -2.19 -3.80 -4.62
C PHE A 247 -3.09 -4.64 -5.52
N ALA A 248 -2.52 -5.61 -6.25
CA ALA A 248 -3.30 -6.54 -7.06
C ALA A 248 -4.37 -7.28 -6.22
N THR A 249 -4.05 -7.57 -4.96
CA THR A 249 -4.95 -8.15 -3.98
C THR A 249 -5.34 -7.09 -2.94
N LEU A 250 -6.57 -6.61 -2.97
CA LEU A 250 -7.15 -5.76 -1.92
C LEU A 250 -8.10 -6.54 -1.01
N ASP A 251 -8.84 -7.47 -1.58
CA ASP A 251 -9.70 -8.39 -0.86
C ASP A 251 -8.92 -9.64 -0.45
N THR A 252 -8.89 -9.96 0.84
CA THR A 252 -8.22 -11.18 1.32
C THR A 252 -8.85 -12.43 0.72
N THR A 253 -8.03 -13.24 0.10
CA THR A 253 -8.46 -14.54 -0.43
C THR A 253 -7.97 -15.65 0.50
N VAL A 254 -8.90 -16.42 1.05
CA VAL A 254 -8.60 -17.57 1.90
C VAL A 254 -8.85 -18.85 1.12
N ARG A 255 -7.86 -19.75 1.08
CA ARG A 255 -7.95 -21.02 0.38
C ARG A 255 -7.54 -22.17 1.27
N LYS A 256 -8.24 -23.30 1.12
CA LYS A 256 -7.79 -24.55 1.70
C LYS A 256 -6.71 -25.14 0.80
N VAL A 257 -5.53 -25.32 1.38
CA VAL A 257 -4.37 -25.96 0.74
C VAL A 257 -4.14 -27.29 1.43
N ILE A 258 -3.76 -28.30 0.66
CA ILE A 258 -3.40 -29.62 1.17
C ILE A 258 -2.00 -29.90 0.67
N ILE A 259 -1.06 -30.08 1.59
CA ILE A 259 0.29 -30.55 1.27
C ILE A 259 0.38 -31.95 1.87
N GLU A 260 0.70 -32.95 1.05
CA GLU A 260 0.63 -34.35 1.41
C GLU A 260 -0.75 -34.71 2.00
N ASN A 261 -0.82 -34.95 3.30
CA ASN A 261 -2.04 -35.33 4.03
C ASN A 261 -2.54 -34.27 5.02
N LEU A 262 -1.93 -33.08 5.03
CA LEU A 262 -2.24 -32.04 6.03
C LEU A 262 -2.94 -30.85 5.39
N PRO A 263 -4.23 -30.62 5.69
CA PRO A 263 -4.95 -29.44 5.24
C PRO A 263 -4.70 -28.25 6.14
N PHE A 264 -4.54 -27.07 5.54
CA PHE A 264 -4.47 -25.79 6.23
C PHE A 264 -5.13 -24.67 5.41
N LEU A 265 -5.38 -23.55 6.03
CA LEU A 265 -5.91 -22.37 5.34
C LEU A 265 -4.77 -21.43 5.01
N LEU A 266 -4.62 -21.13 3.73
CA LEU A 266 -3.65 -20.13 3.24
C LEU A 266 -4.40 -18.87 2.84
N THR A 267 -3.95 -17.74 3.35
CA THR A 267 -4.55 -16.43 3.10
C THR A 267 -3.55 -15.54 2.38
N ASP A 268 -3.95 -14.97 1.24
CA ASP A 268 -3.25 -13.86 0.61
C ASP A 268 -3.73 -12.55 1.20
N THR A 269 -2.81 -11.67 1.56
CA THR A 269 -3.12 -10.38 2.19
C THR A 269 -2.75 -9.21 1.30
N VAL A 270 -3.29 -8.05 1.61
CA VAL A 270 -2.90 -6.78 0.96
C VAL A 270 -1.40 -6.58 1.11
N GLY A 271 -0.73 -6.20 0.03
CA GLY A 271 0.68 -5.86 0.08
C GLY A 271 0.93 -4.59 0.90
N PHE A 272 1.95 -4.63 1.75
CA PHE A 272 2.40 -3.46 2.48
C PHE A 272 3.19 -2.53 1.58
N ILE A 273 3.19 -1.27 1.92
CA ILE A 273 3.93 -0.23 1.21
C ILE A 273 4.45 0.81 2.20
N ARG A 274 5.51 1.48 1.85
CA ARG A 274 6.08 2.59 2.62
C ARG A 274 5.07 3.74 2.79
N LYS A 275 5.11 4.40 3.94
CA LYS A 275 4.23 5.54 4.27
C LYS A 275 2.73 5.22 4.11
N LEU A 276 2.34 3.96 4.40
CA LEU A 276 0.91 3.61 4.45
C LEU A 276 0.25 4.40 5.58
N PRO A 277 -0.76 5.24 5.30
CA PRO A 277 -1.40 6.05 6.34
C PRO A 277 -2.04 5.18 7.42
N THR A 278 -1.87 5.56 8.70
CA THR A 278 -2.44 4.84 9.84
C THR A 278 -3.96 4.75 9.78
N ASP A 279 -4.62 5.81 9.29
CA ASP A 279 -6.07 5.82 9.08
C ASP A 279 -6.54 4.79 8.05
N LEU A 280 -5.69 4.48 7.07
CA LEU A 280 -5.91 3.39 6.11
C LEU A 280 -5.75 2.03 6.79
N VAL A 281 -4.69 1.82 7.55
CA VAL A 281 -4.48 0.59 8.33
C VAL A 281 -5.69 0.31 9.21
N ASP A 282 -6.19 1.32 9.92
CA ASP A 282 -7.41 1.21 10.75
C ASP A 282 -8.67 0.88 9.94
N SER A 283 -8.80 1.45 8.75
CA SER A 283 -9.95 1.19 7.88
C SER A 283 -9.91 -0.21 7.28
N PHE A 284 -8.70 -0.75 7.02
CA PHE A 284 -8.47 -2.12 6.52
C PHE A 284 -8.27 -3.15 7.64
N LYS A 285 -8.49 -2.80 8.90
CA LYS A 285 -8.30 -3.67 10.05
C LYS A 285 -8.98 -5.03 9.86
N SER A 286 -10.19 -5.07 9.32
CA SER A 286 -10.92 -6.32 9.09
C SER A 286 -10.33 -7.18 7.93
N THR A 287 -9.59 -6.57 7.02
CA THR A 287 -8.84 -7.27 5.97
C THR A 287 -7.51 -7.79 6.53
N LEU A 288 -6.90 -7.05 7.44
CA LEU A 288 -5.68 -7.41 8.13
C LEU A 288 -5.91 -8.31 9.36
N ASP A 289 -7.17 -8.52 9.77
CA ASP A 289 -7.53 -9.47 10.83
C ASP A 289 -7.09 -10.92 10.52
N GLU A 290 -7.03 -11.29 9.25
CA GLU A 290 -6.50 -12.61 8.87
C GLU A 290 -5.01 -12.76 9.24
N VAL A 291 -4.23 -11.67 9.27
CA VAL A 291 -2.84 -11.65 9.78
C VAL A 291 -2.84 -11.80 11.30
N ARG A 292 -3.75 -11.10 12.00
CA ARG A 292 -3.90 -11.20 13.47
C ARG A 292 -4.34 -12.58 13.92
N GLU A 293 -5.13 -13.28 13.12
CA GLU A 293 -5.65 -14.61 13.43
C GLU A 293 -4.81 -15.75 12.87
N ALA A 294 -3.78 -15.46 12.07
CA ALA A 294 -2.87 -16.48 11.56
C ALA A 294 -2.08 -17.16 12.67
N ASP A 295 -1.84 -18.43 12.51
CA ASP A 295 -0.98 -19.25 13.39
C ASP A 295 0.47 -19.21 12.93
N LEU A 296 0.69 -18.98 11.62
CA LEU A 296 1.99 -18.85 10.96
C LEU A 296 1.94 -17.70 9.96
N LEU A 297 2.96 -16.86 9.97
CA LEU A 297 3.19 -15.84 8.95
C LEU A 297 4.28 -16.31 7.99
N ILE A 298 4.02 -16.22 6.69
CA ILE A 298 5.02 -16.38 5.64
C ILE A 298 5.31 -15.00 5.07
N HIS A 299 6.45 -14.45 5.45
CA HIS A 299 6.90 -13.15 4.99
C HIS A 299 7.64 -13.30 3.66
N VAL A 300 6.98 -12.93 2.57
CA VAL A 300 7.54 -12.99 1.21
C VAL A 300 8.30 -11.71 0.92
N VAL A 301 9.54 -11.83 0.49
CA VAL A 301 10.48 -10.73 0.24
C VAL A 301 11.02 -10.84 -1.19
N ASP A 302 11.09 -9.73 -1.90
CA ASP A 302 11.73 -9.64 -3.21
C ASP A 302 13.23 -9.38 -3.04
N ILE A 303 14.06 -10.42 -3.19
CA ILE A 303 15.51 -10.32 -2.97
C ILE A 303 16.21 -9.55 -4.11
N SER A 304 15.58 -9.43 -5.26
CA SER A 304 16.12 -8.66 -6.39
C SER A 304 16.05 -7.15 -6.19
N HIS A 305 15.22 -6.70 -5.21
CA HIS A 305 15.09 -5.28 -4.91
C HIS A 305 16.27 -4.79 -4.07
N PRO A 306 16.95 -3.69 -4.42
CA PRO A 306 18.13 -3.21 -3.70
C PRO A 306 17.85 -2.89 -2.22
N ASP A 307 16.63 -2.43 -1.87
CA ASP A 307 16.22 -2.07 -0.51
C ASP A 307 15.32 -3.10 0.16
N PHE A 308 15.46 -4.39 -0.16
CA PHE A 308 14.62 -5.43 0.43
C PHE A 308 14.68 -5.47 1.96
N GLU A 309 15.79 -5.09 2.59
CA GLU A 309 15.91 -5.00 4.06
C GLU A 309 15.06 -3.87 4.66
N GLU A 310 14.97 -2.72 3.97
CA GLU A 310 14.08 -1.64 4.37
C GLU A 310 12.62 -2.10 4.23
N GLN A 311 12.29 -2.82 3.13
CA GLN A 311 10.97 -3.40 2.94
C GLN A 311 10.61 -4.41 4.05
N ILE A 312 11.56 -5.26 4.47
CA ILE A 312 11.36 -6.16 5.62
C ILE A 312 11.02 -5.33 6.87
N SER A 313 11.79 -4.28 7.16
CA SER A 313 11.56 -3.44 8.34
C SER A 313 10.19 -2.74 8.31
N VAL A 314 9.72 -2.29 7.15
CA VAL A 314 8.39 -1.69 6.97
C VAL A 314 7.30 -2.71 7.28
N VAL A 315 7.44 -3.94 6.77
CA VAL A 315 6.48 -5.02 6.99
C VAL A 315 6.46 -5.43 8.47
N ASP A 316 7.62 -5.62 9.10
CA ASP A 316 7.74 -6.01 10.51
C ASP A 316 7.11 -4.97 11.42
N LYS A 317 7.36 -3.67 11.15
CA LYS A 317 6.72 -2.57 11.88
C LYS A 317 5.20 -2.62 11.73
N THR A 318 4.70 -2.81 10.53
CA THR A 318 3.25 -2.88 10.29
C THR A 318 2.62 -4.09 10.98
N ILE A 319 3.29 -5.26 10.98
CA ILE A 319 2.85 -6.46 11.69
C ILE A 319 2.81 -6.20 13.21
N ALA A 320 3.80 -5.47 13.75
CA ALA A 320 3.82 -5.08 15.15
C ALA A 320 2.66 -4.13 15.49
N ASP A 321 2.39 -3.12 14.65
CA ASP A 321 1.26 -2.18 14.80
C ASP A 321 -0.11 -2.89 14.75
N LEU A 322 -0.18 -4.04 14.06
CA LEU A 322 -1.35 -4.92 14.02
C LEU A 322 -1.46 -5.89 15.22
N GLU A 323 -0.60 -5.77 16.24
CA GLU A 323 -0.54 -6.68 17.39
C GLU A 323 -0.25 -8.16 17.00
N ALA A 324 0.40 -8.38 15.87
CA ALA A 324 0.76 -9.70 15.35
C ALA A 324 2.27 -10.01 15.43
N GLY A 325 3.09 -9.14 16.03
CA GLY A 325 4.55 -9.23 16.05
C GLY A 325 5.15 -10.43 16.85
N GLY A 326 4.34 -11.12 17.67
CA GLY A 326 4.80 -12.30 18.43
C GLY A 326 4.50 -13.64 17.76
N LYS A 327 4.05 -13.66 16.51
CA LYS A 327 3.69 -14.89 15.80
C LYS A 327 4.89 -15.60 15.18
N PRO A 328 4.87 -16.95 15.09
CA PRO A 328 5.83 -17.67 14.28
C PRO A 328 5.86 -17.10 12.85
N THR A 329 7.05 -16.68 12.40
CA THR A 329 7.22 -16.09 11.08
C THR A 329 8.36 -16.79 10.35
N MET A 330 8.12 -17.14 9.10
CA MET A 330 9.11 -17.70 8.17
C MET A 330 9.34 -16.69 7.04
N ILE A 331 10.60 -16.46 6.67
CA ILE A 331 10.93 -15.55 5.55
C ILE A 331 11.14 -16.37 4.27
N VAL A 332 10.47 -15.95 3.20
CA VAL A 332 10.61 -16.50 1.86
C VAL A 332 11.20 -15.45 0.94
N PHE A 333 12.47 -15.55 0.63
CA PHE A 333 13.15 -14.70 -0.34
C PHE A 333 12.80 -15.18 -1.75
N ASN A 334 11.96 -14.42 -2.44
CA ASN A 334 11.49 -14.71 -3.79
C ASN A 334 12.26 -13.91 -4.84
N LYS A 335 12.12 -14.30 -6.09
CA LYS A 335 12.73 -13.70 -7.28
C LYS A 335 14.25 -13.83 -7.33
N VAL A 336 14.79 -14.98 -6.88
CA VAL A 336 16.23 -15.25 -7.00
C VAL A 336 16.71 -15.25 -8.45
N ASP A 337 15.81 -15.53 -9.40
CA ASP A 337 16.04 -15.48 -10.85
C ASP A 337 16.33 -14.07 -11.38
N ALA A 338 15.84 -13.05 -10.67
CA ALA A 338 16.03 -11.64 -11.04
C ALA A 338 17.14 -10.95 -10.21
N TYR A 339 17.80 -11.67 -9.31
CA TYR A 339 18.87 -11.10 -8.50
C TYR A 339 20.08 -10.78 -9.37
N THR A 340 20.60 -9.57 -9.26
CA THR A 340 21.79 -9.11 -9.98
C THR A 340 22.85 -8.59 -9.01
N TYR A 341 24.10 -8.78 -9.32
CA TYR A 341 25.21 -8.21 -8.57
C TYR A 341 26.29 -7.70 -9.55
N VAL A 342 27.11 -6.76 -9.08
CA VAL A 342 28.23 -6.23 -9.84
C VAL A 342 29.49 -6.93 -9.41
N GLU A 343 30.13 -7.63 -10.32
CA GLU A 343 31.42 -8.27 -10.06
C GLU A 343 32.49 -7.19 -9.80
N LYS A 344 33.20 -7.34 -8.70
CA LYS A 344 34.26 -6.41 -8.33
C LYS A 344 35.55 -6.81 -9.06
N ALA A 345 36.24 -5.84 -9.69
CA ALA A 345 37.53 -6.09 -10.32
C ALA A 345 38.57 -6.55 -9.29
N GLU A 346 39.47 -7.46 -9.66
CA GLU A 346 40.46 -8.03 -8.73
C GLU A 346 41.44 -7.00 -8.16
N ASP A 347 41.64 -5.88 -8.85
CA ASP A 347 42.51 -4.76 -8.46
C ASP A 347 41.78 -3.63 -7.68
N ASP A 348 40.45 -3.75 -7.49
CA ASP A 348 39.68 -2.80 -6.73
C ASP A 348 39.77 -3.09 -5.22
N LEU A 349 40.57 -2.29 -4.50
CA LEU A 349 40.81 -2.39 -3.06
C LEU A 349 39.70 -1.70 -2.19
N THR A 350 38.67 -1.11 -2.78
CA THR A 350 37.57 -0.50 -2.00
C THR A 350 36.81 -1.59 -1.22
N PRO A 351 36.16 -1.28 -0.10
CA PRO A 351 35.32 -2.28 0.61
C PRO A 351 34.19 -2.78 -0.31
N LYS A 352 33.86 -4.07 -0.20
CA LYS A 352 32.68 -4.63 -0.88
C LYS A 352 31.44 -3.85 -0.45
N THR A 353 30.71 -3.31 -1.42
CA THR A 353 29.40 -2.73 -1.20
C THR A 353 28.34 -3.82 -1.34
N ARG A 354 27.11 -3.52 -0.99
CA ARG A 354 25.98 -4.43 -1.15
C ARG A 354 25.80 -4.92 -2.58
N GLU A 355 26.10 -4.06 -3.56
CA GLU A 355 26.00 -4.37 -4.98
C GLU A 355 27.00 -5.43 -5.45
N ASN A 356 28.06 -5.67 -4.66
CA ASN A 356 29.10 -6.67 -4.98
C ASN A 356 28.88 -8.01 -4.26
N ILE A 357 27.78 -8.19 -3.55
CA ILE A 357 27.48 -9.44 -2.82
C ILE A 357 26.85 -10.44 -3.78
N THR A 358 27.42 -11.62 -3.89
CA THR A 358 26.82 -12.70 -4.68
C THR A 358 25.58 -13.27 -3.98
N LEU A 359 24.69 -13.89 -4.76
CA LEU A 359 23.50 -14.53 -4.20
C LEU A 359 23.87 -15.58 -3.12
N GLU A 360 24.93 -16.36 -3.36
CA GLU A 360 25.39 -17.39 -2.39
C GLU A 360 25.89 -16.79 -1.08
N GLU A 361 26.65 -15.69 -1.14
CA GLU A 361 27.11 -14.97 0.06
C GLU A 361 25.92 -14.41 0.85
N LEU A 362 24.95 -13.86 0.14
CA LEU A 362 23.75 -13.31 0.73
C LEU A 362 22.89 -14.40 1.38
N MET A 363 22.70 -15.52 0.70
CA MET A 363 22.00 -16.70 1.23
C MET A 363 22.64 -17.21 2.53
N LYS A 364 23.96 -17.40 2.54
CA LYS A 364 24.70 -17.84 3.75
C LYS A 364 24.51 -16.86 4.90
N THR A 365 24.56 -15.55 4.63
CA THR A 365 24.40 -14.51 5.66
C THR A 365 23.02 -14.56 6.29
N TRP A 366 21.97 -14.65 5.46
CA TRP A 366 20.59 -14.66 5.95
C TRP A 366 20.19 -15.99 6.60
N MET A 367 20.67 -17.14 6.08
CA MET A 367 20.48 -18.45 6.73
C MET A 367 21.08 -18.46 8.13
N ALA A 368 22.32 -17.96 8.28
CA ALA A 368 22.97 -17.84 9.60
C ALA A 368 22.21 -16.88 10.53
N LYS A 369 21.72 -15.74 10.01
CA LYS A 369 20.99 -14.74 10.81
C LYS A 369 19.63 -15.26 11.29
N LEU A 370 18.95 -16.07 10.50
CA LEU A 370 17.58 -16.54 10.76
C LEU A 370 17.53 -17.99 11.31
N ASN A 371 18.69 -18.60 11.61
CA ASN A 371 18.77 -19.99 12.07
C ASN A 371 17.96 -20.94 11.15
N ASP A 372 18.20 -20.84 9.84
CA ASP A 372 17.51 -21.63 8.80
C ASP A 372 15.98 -21.45 8.76
N ASN A 373 15.46 -20.38 9.36
CA ASN A 373 14.04 -20.04 9.28
C ASN A 373 13.71 -19.19 8.05
N CYS A 374 14.38 -19.47 6.94
CA CYS A 374 14.17 -18.83 5.65
C CYS A 374 14.43 -19.79 4.50
N ILE A 375 13.92 -19.43 3.31
CA ILE A 375 14.18 -20.15 2.07
C ILE A 375 14.27 -19.16 0.91
N PHE A 376 15.06 -19.51 -0.11
CA PHE A 376 15.28 -18.72 -1.31
C PHE A 376 14.65 -19.42 -2.50
N ILE A 377 13.71 -18.76 -3.16
CA ILE A 377 12.89 -19.34 -4.24
C ILE A 377 12.81 -18.43 -5.46
N SER A 378 12.41 -18.99 -6.58
CA SER A 378 11.76 -18.28 -7.65
C SER A 378 10.36 -18.87 -7.88
N ALA A 379 9.35 -18.10 -7.56
CA ALA A 379 7.96 -18.48 -7.85
C ALA A 379 7.70 -18.53 -9.36
N ARG A 380 8.38 -17.69 -10.16
CA ARG A 380 8.26 -17.65 -11.61
C ARG A 380 8.87 -18.88 -12.25
N GLU A 381 10.12 -19.18 -11.94
CA GLU A 381 10.88 -20.30 -12.51
C GLU A 381 10.69 -21.60 -11.72
N LYS A 382 9.86 -21.58 -10.66
CA LYS A 382 9.57 -22.72 -9.78
C LYS A 382 10.80 -23.32 -9.08
N ILE A 383 11.83 -22.49 -8.83
CA ILE A 383 13.05 -22.92 -8.11
C ILE A 383 12.72 -23.11 -6.62
N ASN A 384 13.18 -24.21 -6.02
CA ASN A 384 13.05 -24.60 -4.62
C ASN A 384 11.59 -24.67 -4.09
N MET A 385 10.61 -24.88 -4.99
CA MET A 385 9.19 -24.93 -4.60
C MET A 385 8.85 -26.18 -3.79
N ASP A 386 9.46 -27.31 -4.05
CA ASP A 386 9.19 -28.56 -3.32
C ASP A 386 9.83 -28.53 -1.93
N GLU A 387 11.01 -27.94 -1.80
CA GLU A 387 11.62 -27.65 -0.51
C GLU A 387 10.75 -26.70 0.34
N LEU A 388 10.24 -25.64 -0.27
CA LEU A 388 9.28 -24.73 0.38
C LEU A 388 8.05 -25.47 0.91
N LYS A 389 7.45 -26.36 0.11
CA LYS A 389 6.29 -27.17 0.52
C LYS A 389 6.65 -28.05 1.74
N THR A 390 7.83 -28.70 1.73
CA THR A 390 8.30 -29.51 2.81
C THR A 390 8.48 -28.71 4.11
N ILE A 391 9.06 -27.50 4.02
CA ILE A 391 9.24 -26.63 5.19
C ILE A 391 7.87 -26.17 5.73
N ILE A 392 6.94 -25.75 4.84
CA ILE A 392 5.59 -25.37 5.25
C ILE A 392 4.87 -26.54 5.91
N TYR A 393 4.94 -27.74 5.33
CA TYR A 393 4.35 -28.94 5.91
C TYR A 393 4.84 -29.20 7.32
N ASN A 394 6.15 -29.17 7.55
CA ASN A 394 6.75 -29.43 8.87
C ASN A 394 6.29 -28.39 9.89
N LYS A 395 6.31 -27.10 9.54
CA LYS A 395 5.88 -26.03 10.44
C LYS A 395 4.37 -26.10 10.74
N VAL A 396 3.55 -26.33 9.74
CA VAL A 396 2.09 -26.46 9.92
C VAL A 396 1.75 -27.69 10.76
N ARG A 397 2.46 -28.82 10.55
CA ARG A 397 2.32 -30.04 11.35
C ARG A 397 2.66 -29.82 12.81
N GLU A 398 3.79 -29.16 13.09
CA GLU A 398 4.20 -28.82 14.45
C GLU A 398 3.14 -27.96 15.15
N LEU A 399 2.68 -26.89 14.52
CA LEU A 399 1.63 -26.02 15.05
C LEU A 399 0.29 -26.76 15.22
N HIS A 400 -0.03 -27.67 14.29
CA HIS A 400 -1.24 -28.47 14.36
C HIS A 400 -1.23 -29.39 15.61
N VAL A 401 -0.15 -30.09 15.85
CA VAL A 401 0.03 -30.96 17.03
C VAL A 401 -0.05 -30.17 18.32
N GLN A 402 0.57 -28.99 18.38
CA GLN A 402 0.49 -28.11 19.55
C GLN A 402 -0.92 -27.58 19.81
N LYS A 403 -1.65 -27.17 18.77
CA LYS A 403 -2.97 -26.55 18.91
C LYS A 403 -4.10 -27.57 19.06
N TYR A 404 -3.95 -28.75 18.46
CA TYR A 404 -4.97 -29.80 18.38
C TYR A 404 -4.41 -31.19 18.73
N PRO A 405 -3.93 -31.41 19.95
CA PRO A 405 -3.16 -32.62 20.32
C PRO A 405 -3.96 -33.94 20.22
N TYR A 406 -5.29 -33.86 20.13
CA TYR A 406 -6.18 -35.03 20.04
C TYR A 406 -6.88 -35.17 18.69
N ASN A 407 -6.36 -34.51 17.65
CA ASN A 407 -7.01 -34.47 16.36
C ASN A 407 -6.17 -35.20 15.31
N ASP A 408 -6.50 -36.46 15.02
CA ASP A 408 -5.84 -37.28 14.00
C ASP A 408 -6.28 -36.91 12.57
N PHE A 409 -6.42 -35.59 12.28
CA PHE A 409 -6.82 -35.09 10.97
C PHE A 409 -5.68 -35.16 9.94
N LEU A 410 -4.98 -36.24 9.93
CA LEU A 410 -4.15 -36.60 8.79
C LEU A 410 -5.07 -37.24 7.77
N TYR A 411 -5.30 -36.59 6.62
CA TYR A 411 -5.96 -37.24 5.51
C TYR A 411 -5.17 -38.48 5.11
N GLN A 412 -5.87 -39.59 4.84
CA GLN A 412 -5.23 -40.75 4.25
C GLN A 412 -4.59 -40.33 2.93
N THR A 413 -3.32 -40.65 2.74
CA THR A 413 -2.65 -40.52 1.45
C THR A 413 -3.31 -41.51 0.51
N TYR A 414 -3.99 -41.00 -0.51
CA TYR A 414 -4.35 -41.81 -1.66
C TYR A 414 -3.15 -41.75 -2.58
N ASP A 415 -2.49 -42.88 -2.78
CA ASP A 415 -1.50 -43.02 -3.81
C ASP A 415 -2.21 -42.76 -5.15
N GLU A 416 -1.77 -41.73 -5.87
CA GLU A 416 -2.21 -41.49 -7.25
C GLU A 416 -1.64 -42.64 -8.08
N GLU A 417 -2.53 -43.58 -8.50
CA GLU A 417 -2.24 -44.57 -9.57
C GLU A 417 -2.06 -43.89 -10.93
#